data_c070d14fdd15c5df7c65d39287c67fdd
#
_entry.id   c070d14fdd15c5df7c65d39287c67fdd
#
_cell.length_a   1.000
_cell.length_b   1.000
_cell.length_c   1.000
_cell.angle_alpha   90.00
_cell.angle_beta   90.00
_cell.angle_gamma   90.00
#
_symmetry.space_group_name_H-M   'P 1'
#
loop_
_entity.id
_entity.type
_entity.pdbx_description
1 polymer ?
#
loop_
_entity_poly.entity_id
_entity_poly.type
_entity_poly.pdbx_seq_one_letter_code
_entity_poly.pdbx_strand_id
1 'polypeptide(L)'
;MSKNLKIILGISYIIILIAFLYFISTFIEINRLDDFTYYKELQLELDTFISKNIIYNLIYFFIFAVIWVMLLGFGAPLLIISGILFGKFIGTVISVFSISVGALALYSIGNFFFRNFVKSLLEKKFEKYIELFRKNEFFYFFAYRFVGGLGIPFGLQNLIPILFGMKKINYFLAS
;
A
#
# COMPACT_ATOMS: atom_id res chain seq x y z
N MET A 1 -24.98 -8.51 -1.94
CA MET A 1 -24.22 -8.64 -3.20
C MET A 1 -24.14 -10.10 -3.59
N SER A 2 -24.50 -10.46 -4.81
CA SER A 2 -24.50 -11.86 -5.29
C SER A 2 -23.07 -12.44 -5.31
N LYS A 3 -22.94 -13.75 -5.10
CA LYS A 3 -21.64 -14.48 -5.15
C LYS A 3 -20.92 -14.22 -6.48
N ASN A 4 -21.66 -14.20 -7.58
CA ASN A 4 -21.12 -13.98 -8.92
C ASN A 4 -20.52 -12.57 -9.09
N LEU A 5 -21.15 -11.52 -8.52
CA LEU A 5 -20.59 -10.17 -8.60
C LEU A 5 -19.27 -10.04 -7.85
N LYS A 6 -19.13 -10.70 -6.69
CA LYS A 6 -17.85 -10.75 -5.96
C LYS A 6 -16.74 -11.42 -6.77
N ILE A 7 -17.05 -12.52 -7.45
CA ILE A 7 -16.09 -13.22 -8.29
C ILE A 7 -15.66 -12.34 -9.48
N ILE A 8 -16.60 -11.70 -10.16
CA ILE A 8 -16.32 -10.81 -11.28
C ILE A 8 -15.40 -9.65 -10.85
N LEU A 9 -15.72 -9.00 -9.74
CA LEU A 9 -14.90 -7.91 -9.20
C LEU A 9 -13.51 -8.39 -8.75
N GLY A 10 -13.40 -9.57 -8.17
CA GLY A 10 -12.11 -10.18 -7.82
C GLY A 10 -11.25 -10.47 -9.05
N ILE A 11 -11.84 -11.03 -10.11
CA ILE A 11 -11.15 -11.29 -11.38
C ILE A 11 -10.73 -9.97 -12.03
N SER A 12 -11.60 -8.95 -12.05
CA SER A 12 -11.27 -7.63 -12.61
C SER A 12 -10.10 -6.98 -11.88
N TYR A 13 -10.04 -7.11 -10.54
CA TYR A 13 -8.90 -6.62 -9.76
C TYR A 13 -7.58 -7.31 -10.16
N ILE A 14 -7.60 -8.64 -10.34
CA ILE A 14 -6.41 -9.40 -10.77
C ILE A 14 -5.97 -8.97 -12.17
N ILE A 15 -6.92 -8.78 -13.10
CA ILE A 15 -6.62 -8.32 -14.45
C ILE A 15 -5.99 -6.92 -14.42
N ILE A 16 -6.55 -5.99 -13.64
CA ILE A 16 -6.00 -4.64 -13.47
C ILE A 16 -4.60 -4.71 -12.86
N LEU A 17 -4.37 -5.56 -11.86
CA LEU A 17 -3.06 -5.77 -11.26
C LEU A 17 -2.02 -6.26 -12.29
N ILE A 18 -2.37 -7.26 -13.08
CA ILE A 18 -1.46 -7.78 -14.12
C ILE A 18 -1.18 -6.72 -15.19
N ALA A 19 -2.19 -6.00 -15.65
CA ALA A 19 -2.04 -4.93 -16.62
C ALA A 19 -1.15 -3.79 -16.08
N PHE A 20 -1.31 -3.44 -14.81
CA PHE A 20 -0.50 -2.43 -14.13
C PHE A 20 0.97 -2.87 -14.00
N LEU A 21 1.23 -4.13 -13.63
CA LEU A 21 2.59 -4.68 -13.57
C LEU A 21 3.25 -4.70 -14.94
N TYR A 22 2.51 -5.10 -15.97
CA TYR A 22 3.00 -5.07 -17.35
C TYR A 22 3.30 -3.64 -17.79
N PHE A 23 2.41 -2.68 -17.52
CA PHE A 23 2.63 -1.28 -17.82
C PHE A 23 3.92 -0.75 -17.18
N ILE A 24 4.14 -1.01 -15.88
CA ILE A 24 5.38 -0.59 -15.19
C ILE A 24 6.61 -1.25 -15.81
N SER A 25 6.55 -2.53 -16.16
CA SER A 25 7.69 -3.23 -16.75
C SER A 25 8.13 -2.64 -18.10
N THR A 26 7.25 -1.91 -18.80
CA THR A 26 7.60 -1.23 -20.07
C THR A 26 8.37 0.07 -19.86
N PHE A 27 8.32 0.67 -18.66
CA PHE A 27 9.04 1.90 -18.32
C PHE A 27 10.39 1.67 -17.64
N ILE A 28 10.63 0.47 -17.11
CA ILE A 28 11.87 0.14 -16.40
C ILE A 28 12.79 -0.56 -17.39
N GLU A 29 13.87 0.11 -17.81
CA GLU A 29 14.95 -0.52 -18.57
C GLU A 29 15.82 -1.38 -17.64
N ILE A 30 15.36 -2.62 -17.39
CA ILE A 30 15.99 -3.56 -16.45
C ILE A 30 17.47 -3.76 -16.77
N ASN A 31 17.84 -3.71 -18.06
CA ASN A 31 19.23 -3.90 -18.52
C ASN A 31 20.17 -2.74 -18.18
N ARG A 32 19.65 -1.60 -17.71
CA ARG A 32 20.44 -0.40 -17.34
C ARG A 32 20.42 -0.12 -15.84
N LEU A 33 19.84 -1.00 -15.05
CA LEU A 33 19.78 -0.83 -13.59
C LEU A 33 21.16 -0.83 -12.89
N ASP A 34 22.20 -1.38 -13.53
CA ASP A 34 23.57 -1.40 -13.01
C ASP A 34 24.40 -0.18 -13.49
N ASP A 35 23.83 0.70 -14.33
CA ASP A 35 24.52 1.85 -14.89
C ASP A 35 24.30 3.11 -14.03
N PHE A 36 25.37 3.54 -13.34
CA PHE A 36 25.33 4.74 -12.50
C PHE A 36 25.06 6.03 -13.31
N THR A 37 25.48 6.08 -14.59
CA THR A 37 25.26 7.23 -15.47
C THR A 37 23.79 7.39 -15.82
N TYR A 38 23.08 6.28 -16.00
CA TYR A 38 21.62 6.25 -16.21
C TYR A 38 20.86 6.90 -15.06
N TYR A 39 21.21 6.59 -13.82
CA TYR A 39 20.59 7.20 -12.65
C TYR A 39 20.82 8.71 -12.56
N LYS A 40 22.01 9.15 -12.95
CA LYS A 40 22.36 10.58 -12.93
C LYS A 40 21.62 11.36 -14.03
N GLU A 41 21.51 10.80 -15.21
CA GLU A 41 20.71 11.38 -16.31
C GLU A 41 19.23 11.47 -15.92
N LEU A 42 18.68 10.36 -15.38
CA LEU A 42 17.29 10.31 -14.89
C LEU A 42 17.04 11.34 -13.78
N GLN A 43 17.99 11.52 -12.86
CA GLN A 43 17.88 12.52 -11.81
C GLN A 43 17.83 13.95 -12.38
N LEU A 44 18.70 14.29 -13.35
CA LEU A 44 18.71 15.60 -13.99
C LEU A 44 17.42 15.91 -14.76
N GLU A 45 16.86 14.92 -15.48
CA GLU A 45 15.59 15.05 -16.16
C GLU A 45 14.44 15.25 -15.15
N LEU A 46 14.42 14.48 -14.07
CA LEU A 46 13.42 14.58 -13.02
C LEU A 46 13.51 15.92 -12.28
N ASP A 47 14.71 16.40 -11.95
CA ASP A 47 14.89 17.71 -11.29
C ASP A 47 14.34 18.85 -12.14
N THR A 48 14.56 18.82 -13.46
CA THR A 48 14.00 19.83 -14.37
C THR A 48 12.49 19.74 -14.48
N PHE A 49 11.92 18.54 -14.44
CA PHE A 49 10.48 18.32 -14.48
C PHE A 49 9.80 18.72 -13.17
N ILE A 50 10.40 18.40 -12.02
CA ILE A 50 9.85 18.66 -10.68
C ILE A 50 9.91 20.13 -10.34
N SER A 51 11.00 20.82 -10.69
CA SER A 51 11.20 22.25 -10.38
C SER A 51 10.18 23.17 -11.04
N LYS A 52 9.59 22.75 -12.18
CA LYS A 52 8.59 23.56 -12.91
C LYS A 52 7.26 23.70 -12.16
N ASN A 53 6.81 22.66 -11.44
CA ASN A 53 5.51 22.67 -10.74
C ASN A 53 5.44 21.62 -9.63
N ILE A 54 6.10 21.87 -8.51
CA ILE A 54 6.20 20.95 -7.39
C ILE A 54 4.83 20.47 -6.87
N ILE A 55 3.81 21.33 -6.86
CA ILE A 55 2.47 21.00 -6.36
C ILE A 55 1.82 19.94 -7.24
N TYR A 56 1.84 20.09 -8.58
CA TYR A 56 1.29 19.08 -9.47
C TYR A 56 2.04 17.75 -9.36
N ASN A 57 3.38 17.79 -9.25
CA ASN A 57 4.18 16.59 -9.10
C ASN A 57 3.91 15.85 -7.79
N LEU A 58 3.67 16.58 -6.67
CA LEU A 58 3.24 15.99 -5.41
C LEU A 58 1.86 15.32 -5.54
N ILE A 59 0.92 15.94 -6.24
CA ILE A 59 -0.43 15.37 -6.48
C ILE A 59 -0.31 14.10 -7.33
N TYR A 60 0.46 14.13 -8.44
CA TYR A 60 0.66 12.95 -9.28
C TYR A 60 1.34 11.82 -8.52
N PHE A 61 2.39 12.12 -7.75
CA PHE A 61 3.04 11.13 -6.92
C PHE A 61 2.08 10.55 -5.87
N PHE A 62 1.29 11.39 -5.21
CA PHE A 62 0.30 10.94 -4.22
C PHE A 62 -0.70 9.97 -4.83
N ILE A 63 -1.31 10.32 -5.96
CA ILE A 63 -2.27 9.46 -6.65
C ILE A 63 -1.62 8.15 -7.08
N PHE A 64 -0.43 8.23 -7.70
CA PHE A 64 0.32 7.06 -8.12
C PHE A 64 0.64 6.14 -6.93
N ALA A 65 1.15 6.71 -5.83
CA ALA A 65 1.52 5.95 -4.65
C ALA A 65 0.31 5.27 -3.98
N VAL A 66 -0.84 5.95 -3.92
CA VAL A 66 -2.09 5.37 -3.41
C VAL A 66 -2.51 4.17 -4.27
N ILE A 67 -2.50 4.32 -5.61
CA ILE A 67 -2.85 3.23 -6.54
C ILE A 67 -1.85 2.08 -6.43
N TRP A 68 -0.56 2.39 -6.37
CA TRP A 68 0.51 1.41 -6.21
C TRP A 68 0.31 0.55 -4.96
N VAL A 69 0.14 1.18 -3.79
CA VAL A 69 -0.06 0.46 -2.53
C VAL A 69 -1.38 -0.31 -2.52
N MET A 70 -2.44 0.26 -3.09
CA MET A 70 -3.73 -0.42 -3.22
C MET A 70 -3.64 -1.70 -4.06
N LEU A 71 -2.81 -1.73 -5.09
CA LEU A 71 -2.66 -2.87 -6.00
C LEU A 71 -1.59 -3.86 -5.54
N LEU A 72 -0.42 -3.39 -5.13
CA LEU A 72 0.76 -4.21 -4.83
C LEU A 72 1.06 -4.34 -3.35
N GLY A 73 0.68 -3.34 -2.55
CA GLY A 73 0.94 -3.33 -1.13
C GLY A 73 2.39 -3.07 -0.71
N PHE A 74 3.29 -2.65 -1.62
CA PHE A 74 4.69 -2.37 -1.30
C PHE A 74 4.92 -0.88 -1.01
N GLY A 75 5.48 -0.56 0.17
CA GLY A 75 5.80 0.83 0.55
C GLY A 75 7.25 1.24 0.30
N ALA A 76 8.21 0.32 0.44
CA ALA A 76 9.63 0.65 0.42
C ALA A 76 10.12 1.37 -0.86
N PRO A 77 9.78 0.95 -2.09
CA PRO A 77 10.18 1.68 -3.29
C PRO A 77 9.68 3.11 -3.34
N LEU A 78 8.47 3.36 -2.82
CA LEU A 78 7.88 4.70 -2.80
C LEU A 78 8.64 5.65 -1.87
N LEU A 79 9.14 5.16 -0.73
CA LEU A 79 9.95 5.95 0.21
C LEU A 79 11.27 6.39 -0.45
N ILE A 80 11.92 5.50 -1.20
CA ILE A 80 13.17 5.82 -1.91
C ILE A 80 12.90 6.83 -3.02
N ILE A 81 11.91 6.57 -3.87
CA ILE A 81 11.57 7.44 -5.01
C ILE A 81 11.17 8.83 -4.50
N SER A 82 10.33 8.93 -3.48
CA SER A 82 9.90 10.23 -2.95
C SER A 82 11.04 11.01 -2.32
N GLY A 83 11.98 10.32 -1.67
CA GLY A 83 13.18 10.93 -1.10
C GLY A 83 14.08 11.54 -2.19
N ILE A 84 14.22 10.85 -3.33
CA ILE A 84 14.97 11.33 -4.50
C ILE A 84 14.25 12.52 -5.16
N LEU A 85 12.92 12.41 -5.39
CA LEU A 85 12.15 13.42 -6.11
C LEU A 85 11.90 14.71 -5.31
N PHE A 86 11.56 14.59 -4.03
CA PHE A 86 11.08 15.73 -3.21
C PHE A 86 11.97 16.03 -2.01
N GLY A 87 13.08 15.31 -1.87
CA GLY A 87 13.98 15.42 -0.72
C GLY A 87 13.39 14.82 0.57
N LYS A 88 14.23 14.82 1.61
CA LYS A 88 13.95 14.06 2.84
C LYS A 88 12.66 14.48 3.57
N PHE A 89 12.36 15.76 3.66
CA PHE A 89 11.20 16.23 4.43
C PHE A 89 9.88 16.08 3.67
N ILE A 90 9.80 16.69 2.48
CA ILE A 90 8.56 16.65 1.66
C ILE A 90 8.32 15.20 1.20
N GLY A 91 9.37 14.50 0.77
CA GLY A 91 9.28 13.09 0.36
C GLY A 91 8.77 12.18 1.47
N THR A 92 9.25 12.36 2.71
CA THR A 92 8.74 11.58 3.86
C THR A 92 7.27 11.86 4.12
N VAL A 93 6.88 13.14 4.19
CA VAL A 93 5.49 13.51 4.47
C VAL A 93 4.54 12.96 3.42
N ILE A 94 4.82 13.21 2.13
CA ILE A 94 3.95 12.74 1.04
C ILE A 94 3.86 11.22 0.99
N SER A 95 4.96 10.51 1.26
CA SER A 95 4.98 9.05 1.27
C SER A 95 4.16 8.48 2.43
N VAL A 96 4.34 8.98 3.65
CA VAL A 96 3.59 8.52 4.81
C VAL A 96 2.09 8.64 4.56
N PHE A 97 1.63 9.80 4.08
CA PHE A 97 0.22 10.00 3.80
C PHE A 97 -0.29 9.13 2.65
N SER A 98 0.41 9.07 1.53
CA SER A 98 -0.03 8.29 0.37
C SER A 98 -0.03 6.78 0.64
N ILE A 99 0.99 6.27 1.35
CA ILE A 99 1.08 4.85 1.73
C ILE A 99 -0.05 4.50 2.72
N SER A 100 -0.32 5.35 3.70
CA SER A 100 -1.40 5.12 4.68
C SER A 100 -2.78 5.13 4.02
N VAL A 101 -3.03 6.07 3.09
CA VAL A 101 -4.29 6.11 2.32
C VAL A 101 -4.42 4.89 1.41
N GLY A 102 -3.34 4.51 0.71
CA GLY A 102 -3.31 3.32 -0.14
C GLY A 102 -3.53 2.03 0.65
N ALA A 103 -2.89 1.91 1.82
CA ALA A 103 -3.09 0.79 2.74
C ALA A 103 -4.54 0.71 3.26
N LEU A 104 -5.15 1.85 3.60
CA LEU A 104 -6.55 1.92 3.99
C LEU A 104 -7.49 1.51 2.85
N ALA A 105 -7.18 1.90 1.61
CA ALA A 105 -7.95 1.48 0.43
C ALA A 105 -7.85 -0.04 0.23
N LEU A 106 -6.63 -0.61 0.29
CA LEU A 106 -6.39 -2.05 0.20
C LEU A 106 -7.12 -2.82 1.32
N TYR A 107 -7.00 -2.35 2.58
CA TYR A 107 -7.75 -2.91 3.71
C TYR A 107 -9.25 -2.87 3.47
N SER A 108 -9.78 -1.76 2.95
CA SER A 108 -11.23 -1.58 2.71
C SER A 108 -11.74 -2.52 1.62
N ILE A 109 -10.98 -2.70 0.54
CA ILE A 109 -11.26 -3.65 -0.53
C ILE A 109 -11.21 -5.08 0.03
N GLY A 110 -10.13 -5.43 0.72
CA GLY A 110 -9.97 -6.75 1.32
C GLY A 110 -11.08 -7.07 2.33
N ASN A 111 -11.43 -6.11 3.19
CA ASN A 111 -12.53 -6.27 4.15
C ASN A 111 -13.89 -6.46 3.46
N PHE A 112 -14.12 -5.79 2.34
CA PHE A 112 -15.35 -5.93 1.57
C PHE A 112 -15.48 -7.34 0.95
N PHE A 113 -14.39 -7.89 0.41
CA PHE A 113 -14.41 -9.18 -0.28
C PHE A 113 -14.27 -10.37 0.68
N PHE A 114 -13.35 -10.30 1.62
CA PHE A 114 -12.89 -11.46 2.39
C PHE A 114 -13.42 -11.54 3.81
N ARG A 115 -14.07 -10.49 4.35
CA ARG A 115 -14.52 -10.45 5.74
C ARG A 115 -15.34 -11.68 6.15
N ASN A 116 -16.35 -12.05 5.36
CA ASN A 116 -17.22 -13.18 5.71
C ASN A 116 -16.50 -14.53 5.65
N PHE A 117 -15.61 -14.69 4.67
CA PHE A 117 -14.78 -15.88 4.51
C PHE A 117 -13.83 -16.05 5.69
N VAL A 118 -13.13 -14.97 6.02
CA VAL A 118 -12.19 -14.94 7.14
C VAL A 118 -12.91 -15.19 8.47
N LYS A 119 -14.06 -14.55 8.66
CA LYS A 119 -14.89 -14.72 9.86
C LYS A 119 -15.30 -16.18 10.04
N SER A 120 -15.79 -16.84 9.00
CA SER A 120 -16.24 -18.23 9.05
C SER A 120 -15.10 -19.21 9.37
N LEU A 121 -13.86 -18.93 8.93
CA LEU A 121 -12.70 -19.80 9.15
C LEU A 121 -12.11 -19.66 10.55
N LEU A 122 -12.11 -18.47 11.12
CA LEU A 122 -11.27 -18.15 12.27
C LEU A 122 -12.04 -17.76 13.53
N GLU A 123 -13.31 -17.36 13.45
CA GLU A 123 -14.06 -16.84 14.57
C GLU A 123 -14.08 -17.83 15.75
N LYS A 124 -14.41 -19.10 15.49
CA LYS A 124 -14.46 -20.14 16.56
C LYS A 124 -13.09 -20.48 17.15
N LYS A 125 -12.01 -20.39 16.36
CA LYS A 125 -10.68 -20.82 16.79
C LYS A 125 -9.90 -19.71 17.50
N PHE A 126 -10.20 -18.45 17.18
CA PHE A 126 -9.43 -17.28 17.64
C PHE A 126 -10.28 -16.24 18.38
N GLU A 127 -11.50 -16.59 18.81
CA GLU A 127 -12.45 -15.67 19.45
C GLU A 127 -11.82 -14.89 20.61
N LYS A 128 -11.12 -15.56 21.52
CA LYS A 128 -10.42 -14.93 22.65
C LYS A 128 -9.37 -13.90 22.21
N TYR A 129 -8.62 -14.19 21.15
CA TYR A 129 -7.60 -13.26 20.63
C TYR A 129 -8.23 -12.08 19.88
N ILE A 130 -9.36 -12.32 19.19
CA ILE A 130 -10.13 -11.27 18.52
C ILE A 130 -10.70 -10.29 19.54
N GLU A 131 -11.26 -10.78 20.66
CA GLU A 131 -11.77 -9.93 21.73
C GLU A 131 -10.66 -9.13 22.41
N LEU A 132 -9.51 -9.76 22.68
CA LEU A 132 -8.35 -9.09 23.25
C LEU A 132 -7.86 -7.96 22.34
N PHE A 133 -7.72 -8.24 21.03
CA PHE A 133 -7.30 -7.26 20.06
C PHE A 133 -8.28 -6.07 19.99
N ARG A 134 -9.59 -6.32 19.99
CA ARG A 134 -10.61 -5.27 19.91
C ARG A 134 -10.59 -4.29 21.09
N LYS A 135 -10.11 -4.69 22.26
CA LYS A 135 -10.01 -3.79 23.42
C LYS A 135 -9.04 -2.64 23.18
N ASN A 136 -7.95 -2.89 22.47
CA ASN A 136 -6.89 -1.90 22.19
C ASN A 136 -6.34 -2.06 20.77
N GLU A 137 -7.23 -2.14 19.78
CA GLU A 137 -6.88 -2.45 18.38
C GLU A 137 -5.83 -1.50 17.78
N PHE A 138 -5.88 -0.20 18.16
CA PHE A 138 -4.90 0.78 17.72
C PHE A 138 -3.50 0.42 18.19
N PHE A 139 -3.31 0.22 19.51
CA PHE A 139 -1.99 -0.06 20.09
C PHE A 139 -1.42 -1.39 19.62
N TYR A 140 -2.23 -2.45 19.53
CA TYR A 140 -1.76 -3.74 19.03
C TYR A 140 -1.33 -3.67 17.56
N PHE A 141 -2.09 -2.98 16.72
CA PHE A 141 -1.73 -2.84 15.33
C PHE A 141 -0.55 -1.89 15.12
N PHE A 142 -0.51 -0.78 15.85
CA PHE A 142 0.64 0.14 15.85
C PHE A 142 1.94 -0.59 16.26
N ALA A 143 1.93 -1.31 17.38
CA ALA A 143 3.08 -2.09 17.83
C ALA A 143 3.50 -3.14 16.78
N TYR A 144 2.55 -3.83 16.17
CA TYR A 144 2.80 -4.77 15.09
C TYR A 144 3.50 -4.11 13.89
N ARG A 145 3.04 -2.93 13.48
CA ARG A 145 3.67 -2.12 12.41
C ARG A 145 5.06 -1.63 12.81
N PHE A 146 5.20 -1.14 14.03
CA PHE A 146 6.46 -0.61 14.55
C PHE A 146 7.59 -1.66 14.55
N VAL A 147 7.29 -2.91 14.85
CA VAL A 147 8.27 -4.01 14.78
C VAL A 147 8.44 -4.59 13.36
N GLY A 148 7.99 -3.87 12.32
CA GLY A 148 8.16 -4.29 10.93
C GLY A 148 7.23 -5.41 10.47
N GLY A 149 6.10 -5.63 11.19
CA GLY A 149 5.10 -6.63 10.80
C GLY A 149 5.57 -8.07 10.91
N LEU A 150 6.57 -8.36 11.75
CA LEU A 150 7.12 -9.70 12.03
C LEU A 150 7.58 -10.46 10.75
N GLY A 151 8.11 -9.73 9.77
CA GLY A 151 8.60 -10.32 8.51
C GLY A 151 7.49 -10.71 7.51
N ILE A 152 6.23 -10.39 7.79
CA ILE A 152 5.14 -10.62 6.84
C ILE A 152 5.22 -9.57 5.72
N PRO A 153 5.05 -9.96 4.44
CA PRO A 153 5.01 -9.00 3.33
C PRO A 153 4.00 -7.89 3.55
N PHE A 154 4.37 -6.64 3.21
CA PHE A 154 3.57 -5.44 3.50
C PHE A 154 2.12 -5.53 3.00
N GLY A 155 1.88 -6.09 1.81
CA GLY A 155 0.53 -6.29 1.28
C GLY A 155 -0.34 -7.18 2.18
N LEU A 156 0.23 -8.27 2.70
CA LEU A 156 -0.47 -9.17 3.63
C LEU A 156 -0.68 -8.51 5.00
N GLN A 157 0.30 -7.73 5.48
CA GLN A 157 0.13 -6.95 6.71
C GLN A 157 -1.11 -6.04 6.66
N ASN A 158 -1.41 -5.48 5.49
CA ASN A 158 -2.58 -4.62 5.28
C ASN A 158 -3.91 -5.39 5.33
N LEU A 159 -3.89 -6.70 5.13
CA LEU A 159 -5.08 -7.55 5.15
C LEU A 159 -5.31 -8.23 6.50
N ILE A 160 -4.27 -8.40 7.32
CA ILE A 160 -4.38 -9.04 8.65
C ILE A 160 -5.47 -8.42 9.54
N PRO A 161 -5.63 -7.09 9.62
CA PRO A 161 -6.66 -6.48 10.46
C PRO A 161 -8.10 -6.84 10.09
N ILE A 162 -8.33 -7.42 8.89
CA ILE A 162 -9.64 -7.95 8.48
C ILE A 162 -10.06 -9.09 9.42
N LEU A 163 -9.11 -9.90 9.88
CA LEU A 163 -9.33 -11.01 10.82
C LEU A 163 -10.00 -10.52 12.11
N PHE A 164 -9.58 -9.36 12.57
CA PHE A 164 -10.02 -8.78 13.84
C PHE A 164 -11.19 -7.81 13.69
N GLY A 165 -11.57 -7.46 12.45
CA GLY A 165 -12.63 -6.51 12.17
C GLY A 165 -12.31 -5.10 12.68
N MET A 166 -11.06 -4.68 12.55
CA MET A 166 -10.54 -3.40 13.03
C MET A 166 -11.31 -2.20 12.44
N LYS A 167 -11.48 -1.13 13.21
CA LYS A 167 -12.10 0.11 12.73
C LYS A 167 -11.16 0.82 11.75
N LYS A 168 -11.73 1.32 10.64
CA LYS A 168 -10.95 1.99 9.57
C LYS A 168 -10.12 3.17 10.08
N ILE A 169 -10.66 3.96 11.02
CA ILE A 169 -9.94 5.11 11.57
C ILE A 169 -8.73 4.68 12.39
N ASN A 170 -8.88 3.66 13.24
CA ASN A 170 -7.77 3.13 14.04
C ASN A 170 -6.72 2.46 13.15
N TYR A 171 -7.16 1.80 12.08
CA TYR A 171 -6.26 1.27 11.05
C TYR A 171 -5.43 2.36 10.40
N PHE A 172 -6.08 3.44 9.92
CA PHE A 172 -5.40 4.56 9.26
C PHE A 172 -4.38 5.24 10.17
N LEU A 173 -4.77 5.52 11.42
CA LEU A 173 -3.90 6.18 12.39
C LEU A 173 -2.71 5.31 12.85
N ALA A 174 -2.86 3.99 12.80
CA ALA A 174 -1.79 3.06 13.19
C ALA A 174 -0.93 2.59 12.01
N SER A 175 -1.27 2.99 10.78
CA SER A 175 -0.50 2.67 9.57
C SER A 175 0.58 3.67 9.30
#